data_543c8709695d3d5af9bf34438b5c4b56
#
_entry.id   543c8709695d3d5af9bf34438b5c4b56
#
_cell.length_a   1.000
_cell.length_b   1.000
_cell.length_c   1.000
_cell.angle_alpha   90.00
_cell.angle_beta   90.00
_cell.angle_gamma   90.00
#
_symmetry.space_group_name_H-M   'P 1'
#
loop_
_entity.id
_entity.type
_entity.pdbx_description
1 polymer ?
#
loop_
_entity_poly.entity_id
_entity_poly.type
_entity_poly.pdbx_seq_one_letter_code
_entity_poly.pdbx_strand_id
1 'polypeptide(L)'
;MTGAASSAAGVLNGRVVVLTGAAGLLGRQYTRALVGAGARVALLDQNAGGVEELSREAGHDTVPVVVDITDRRAVRDAVEAVVRAFGRVDVLVNNAAIDPKFDETALADRHTSFEEFPLEVWNESLAVNLTGMFLCAQAVAKPMLAQGGGVIVNVSSMYGLVGPDQRLYEEVGKSAAFKPVSYSVTKSAVSGFTKYLATYWAGKNIRVNTLTLGGVEHQQSAGFRERYAARTPLGRMARSDEYCGALLFLASDASSYMTGSDLVVDGGWTAW
;
A
#
# COMPACT_ATOMS: atom_id res chain seq x y z
N MET A 1 -3.23 27.77 -9.16
CA MET A 1 -4.57 27.30 -8.77
C MET A 1 -4.46 26.54 -7.46
N THR A 2 -4.68 27.23 -6.36
CA THR A 2 -4.60 26.75 -4.97
C THR A 2 -6.02 26.60 -4.46
N GLY A 3 -6.65 25.44 -4.63
CA GLY A 3 -8.07 25.33 -4.29
C GLY A 3 -8.60 23.95 -3.92
N ALA A 4 -7.74 22.93 -3.70
CA ALA A 4 -8.23 21.57 -3.38
C ALA A 4 -7.92 21.07 -1.98
N ALA A 5 -7.18 21.83 -1.16
CA ALA A 5 -6.75 21.37 0.18
C ALA A 5 -7.78 21.57 1.29
N SER A 6 -8.86 22.31 1.05
CA SER A 6 -9.78 22.75 2.12
C SER A 6 -10.94 21.81 2.47
N SER A 7 -11.22 20.76 1.64
CA SER A 7 -12.39 19.88 1.87
C SER A 7 -12.07 18.57 2.60
N ALA A 8 -10.81 18.21 2.75
CA ALA A 8 -10.39 16.96 3.41
C ALA A 8 -10.04 17.15 4.91
N ALA A 9 -9.95 18.38 5.39
CA ALA A 9 -9.62 18.67 6.78
C ALA A 9 -10.72 18.11 7.72
N GLY A 10 -10.31 17.23 8.64
CA GLY A 10 -11.20 16.70 9.68
C GLY A 10 -12.02 15.47 9.31
N VAL A 11 -11.93 14.96 8.07
CA VAL A 11 -12.73 13.76 7.68
C VAL A 11 -12.33 12.48 8.45
N LEU A 12 -11.14 12.47 9.08
CA LEU A 12 -10.65 11.40 9.94
C LEU A 12 -10.41 11.86 11.38
N ASN A 13 -11.06 12.94 11.80
CA ASN A 13 -10.81 13.55 13.10
C ASN A 13 -10.93 12.55 14.25
N GLY A 14 -9.84 12.37 15.02
CA GLY A 14 -9.75 11.43 16.14
C GLY A 14 -9.67 9.95 15.76
N ARG A 15 -9.76 9.57 14.48
CA ARG A 15 -9.57 8.18 14.03
C ARG A 15 -8.12 7.74 14.21
N VAL A 16 -7.93 6.50 14.63
CA VAL A 16 -6.62 5.86 14.77
C VAL A 16 -6.34 4.99 13.54
N VAL A 17 -5.28 5.30 12.84
CA VAL A 17 -4.84 4.61 11.63
C VAL A 17 -3.55 3.84 11.88
N VAL A 18 -3.54 2.56 11.55
CA VAL A 18 -2.33 1.74 11.45
C VAL A 18 -1.90 1.75 9.99
N LEU A 19 -0.74 2.30 9.68
CA LEU A 19 -0.18 2.38 8.33
C LEU A 19 1.08 1.53 8.23
N THR A 20 1.08 0.48 7.42
CA THR A 20 2.27 -0.34 7.16
C THR A 20 3.07 0.21 5.98
N GLY A 21 4.41 0.03 6.01
CA GLY A 21 5.28 0.61 4.99
C GLY A 21 5.32 2.14 5.04
N ALA A 22 5.21 2.70 6.24
CA ALA A 22 5.08 4.14 6.47
C ALA A 22 6.30 4.95 6.01
N ALA A 23 7.51 4.38 6.13
CA ALA A 23 8.76 5.05 5.72
C ALA A 23 8.98 5.03 4.20
N GLY A 24 8.19 4.28 3.43
CA GLY A 24 8.28 4.19 1.97
C GLY A 24 7.77 5.44 1.24
N LEU A 25 7.95 5.47 -0.09
CA LEU A 25 7.58 6.60 -0.96
C LEU A 25 6.12 7.03 -0.77
N LEU A 26 5.17 6.09 -0.88
CA LEU A 26 3.74 6.37 -0.69
C LEU A 26 3.39 6.52 0.79
N GLY A 27 4.00 5.74 1.67
CA GLY A 27 3.74 5.78 3.11
C GLY A 27 3.96 7.17 3.70
N ARG A 28 5.02 7.87 3.30
CA ARG A 28 5.30 9.25 3.70
C ARG A 28 4.20 10.23 3.25
N GLN A 29 3.68 10.08 2.03
CA GLN A 29 2.57 10.91 1.52
C GLN A 29 1.26 10.59 2.25
N TYR A 30 0.98 9.32 2.44
CA TYR A 30 -0.19 8.87 3.18
C TYR A 30 -0.18 9.36 4.64
N THR A 31 0.97 9.32 5.31
CA THR A 31 1.12 9.86 6.66
C THR A 31 0.73 11.33 6.71
N ARG A 32 1.29 12.16 5.82
CA ARG A 32 0.97 13.60 5.77
C ARG A 32 -0.51 13.85 5.50
N ALA A 33 -1.11 13.09 4.57
CA ALA A 33 -2.52 13.22 4.24
C ALA A 33 -3.45 12.79 5.38
N LEU A 34 -3.13 11.68 6.05
CA LEU A 34 -3.92 11.15 7.17
C LEU A 34 -3.86 12.08 8.39
N VAL A 35 -2.67 12.55 8.76
CA VAL A 35 -2.51 13.55 9.85
C VAL A 35 -3.21 14.85 9.48
N GLY A 36 -3.04 15.35 8.25
CA GLY A 36 -3.74 16.55 7.77
C GLY A 36 -5.28 16.42 7.75
N ALA A 37 -5.79 15.20 7.69
CA ALA A 37 -7.22 14.88 7.81
C ALA A 37 -7.69 14.70 9.27
N GLY A 38 -6.81 14.89 10.27
CA GLY A 38 -7.11 14.80 11.70
C GLY A 38 -6.97 13.40 12.31
N ALA A 39 -6.35 12.47 11.62
CA ALA A 39 -6.09 11.13 12.17
C ALA A 39 -4.87 11.09 13.08
N ARG A 40 -4.87 10.19 14.05
CA ARG A 40 -3.67 9.73 14.76
C ARG A 40 -3.12 8.50 14.06
N VAL A 41 -1.84 8.49 13.72
CA VAL A 41 -1.27 7.47 12.84
C VAL A 41 -0.15 6.69 13.51
N ALA A 42 -0.30 5.38 13.60
CA ALA A 42 0.78 4.47 13.95
C ALA A 42 1.56 4.13 12.66
N LEU A 43 2.84 4.51 12.65
CA LEU A 43 3.74 4.39 11.51
C LEU A 43 4.53 3.08 11.62
N LEU A 44 4.06 2.04 10.95
CA LEU A 44 4.67 0.71 10.98
C LEU A 44 5.65 0.54 9.81
N ASP A 45 6.91 0.27 10.11
CA ASP A 45 7.94 -0.07 9.11
C ASP A 45 9.09 -0.83 9.78
N GLN A 46 9.86 -1.59 9.01
CA GLN A 46 11.11 -2.18 9.48
C GLN A 46 12.27 -1.17 9.53
N ASN A 47 12.16 -0.06 8.79
CA ASN A 47 13.16 1.01 8.76
C ASN A 47 12.98 1.95 9.98
N ALA A 48 13.69 1.63 11.06
CA ALA A 48 13.64 2.39 12.33
C ALA A 48 13.91 3.88 12.13
N GLY A 49 15.02 4.24 11.47
CA GLY A 49 15.37 5.64 11.22
C GLY A 49 14.30 6.37 10.40
N GLY A 50 13.72 5.69 9.41
CA GLY A 50 12.68 6.24 8.54
C GLY A 50 11.38 6.57 9.27
N VAL A 51 10.90 5.69 10.17
CA VAL A 51 9.67 5.96 10.94
C VAL A 51 9.87 7.00 12.03
N GLU A 52 11.04 7.02 12.66
CA GLU A 52 11.38 8.03 13.68
C GLU A 52 11.49 9.43 13.08
N GLU A 53 12.16 9.56 11.92
CA GLU A 53 12.23 10.81 11.18
C GLU A 53 10.85 11.29 10.77
N LEU A 54 10.05 10.42 10.15
CA LEU A 54 8.70 10.74 9.69
C LEU A 54 7.77 11.14 10.85
N SER A 55 7.88 10.48 12.01
CA SER A 55 7.10 10.81 13.20
C SER A 55 7.48 12.20 13.74
N ARG A 56 8.77 12.55 13.75
CA ARG A 56 9.21 13.90 14.13
C ARG A 56 8.70 14.99 13.17
N GLU A 57 8.69 14.70 11.87
CA GLU A 57 8.16 15.62 10.85
C GLU A 57 6.64 15.80 10.96
N ALA A 58 5.90 14.72 11.18
CA ALA A 58 4.44 14.71 11.19
C ALA A 58 3.82 15.15 12.53
N GLY A 59 4.62 15.14 13.61
CA GLY A 59 4.22 15.68 14.92
C GLY A 59 3.56 14.66 15.85
N HIS A 60 2.96 15.16 16.93
CA HIS A 60 2.47 14.39 18.09
C HIS A 60 1.28 13.46 17.80
N ASP A 61 0.62 13.62 16.66
CA ASP A 61 -0.45 12.72 16.23
C ASP A 61 0.08 11.44 15.57
N THR A 62 1.37 11.15 15.68
CA THR A 62 1.99 9.94 15.16
C THR A 62 2.76 9.18 16.23
N VAL A 63 2.85 7.87 16.07
CA VAL A 63 3.72 6.99 16.86
C VAL A 63 4.53 6.09 15.94
N PRO A 64 5.87 6.11 16.02
CA PRO A 64 6.71 5.21 15.24
C PRO A 64 6.68 3.82 15.87
N VAL A 65 6.54 2.79 15.04
CA VAL A 65 6.56 1.38 15.45
C VAL A 65 7.46 0.60 14.51
N VAL A 66 8.62 0.19 15.00
CA VAL A 66 9.55 -0.63 14.22
C VAL A 66 9.06 -2.08 14.23
N VAL A 67 8.72 -2.61 13.07
CA VAL A 67 8.17 -3.97 12.95
C VAL A 67 8.43 -4.56 11.57
N ASP A 68 8.83 -5.82 11.56
CA ASP A 68 8.75 -6.67 10.36
C ASP A 68 7.36 -7.30 10.33
N ILE A 69 6.58 -6.96 9.29
CA ILE A 69 5.21 -7.47 9.15
C ILE A 69 5.14 -8.97 8.81
N THR A 70 6.26 -9.60 8.49
CA THR A 70 6.34 -11.05 8.28
C THR A 70 6.43 -11.83 9.59
N ASP A 71 6.78 -11.17 10.70
CA ASP A 71 6.79 -11.76 12.04
C ASP A 71 5.42 -11.59 12.71
N ARG A 72 4.71 -12.71 12.83
CA ARG A 72 3.38 -12.77 13.45
C ARG A 72 3.35 -12.22 14.88
N ARG A 73 4.39 -12.49 15.68
CA ARG A 73 4.45 -12.04 17.06
C ARG A 73 4.69 -10.52 17.11
N ALA A 74 5.67 -10.06 16.36
CA ALA A 74 5.97 -8.62 16.27
C ALA A 74 4.77 -7.80 15.82
N VAL A 75 4.03 -8.25 14.80
CA VAL A 75 2.80 -7.57 14.33
C VAL A 75 1.73 -7.50 15.42
N ARG A 76 1.50 -8.59 16.14
CA ARG A 76 0.54 -8.58 17.25
C ARG A 76 0.95 -7.60 18.33
N ASP A 77 2.21 -7.69 18.78
CA ASP A 77 2.76 -6.85 19.85
C ASP A 77 2.73 -5.35 19.42
N ALA A 78 2.96 -5.04 18.12
CA ALA A 78 2.84 -3.72 17.55
C ALA A 78 1.40 -3.18 17.61
N VAL A 79 0.40 -3.96 17.21
CA VAL A 79 -1.01 -3.54 17.28
C VAL A 79 -1.46 -3.36 18.75
N GLU A 80 -1.03 -4.22 19.65
CA GLU A 80 -1.29 -4.05 21.09
C GLU A 80 -0.66 -2.75 21.63
N ALA A 81 0.54 -2.39 21.18
CA ALA A 81 1.16 -1.12 21.54
C ALA A 81 0.36 0.09 21.02
N VAL A 82 -0.16 0.01 19.79
CA VAL A 82 -1.06 1.05 19.24
C VAL A 82 -2.33 1.19 20.07
N VAL A 83 -2.96 0.06 20.45
CA VAL A 83 -4.16 0.08 21.32
C VAL A 83 -3.83 0.68 22.69
N ARG A 84 -2.67 0.36 23.27
CA ARG A 84 -2.24 1.00 24.55
C ARG A 84 -2.02 2.51 24.41
N ALA A 85 -1.45 2.95 23.29
CA ALA A 85 -1.14 4.37 23.06
C ALA A 85 -2.37 5.21 22.72
N PHE A 86 -3.28 4.68 21.91
CA PHE A 86 -4.40 5.43 21.34
C PHE A 86 -5.78 4.94 21.76
N GLY A 87 -5.87 3.80 22.45
CA GLY A 87 -7.13 3.22 22.96
C GLY A 87 -7.94 2.45 21.93
N ARG A 88 -7.65 2.53 20.64
CA ARG A 88 -8.43 1.94 19.55
C ARG A 88 -7.63 1.76 18.25
N VAL A 89 -8.22 1.07 17.26
CA VAL A 89 -7.73 1.02 15.87
C VAL A 89 -8.95 1.15 14.96
N ASP A 90 -9.08 2.27 14.24
CA ASP A 90 -10.22 2.53 13.34
C ASP A 90 -9.94 2.10 11.91
N VAL A 91 -8.70 2.29 11.45
CA VAL A 91 -8.31 2.02 10.07
C VAL A 91 -6.99 1.24 10.04
N LEU A 92 -6.93 0.20 9.22
CA LEU A 92 -5.69 -0.42 8.80
C LEU A 92 -5.44 -0.08 7.33
N VAL A 93 -4.26 0.44 7.01
CA VAL A 93 -3.78 0.61 5.65
C VAL A 93 -2.63 -0.37 5.40
N ASN A 94 -2.91 -1.45 4.71
CA ASN A 94 -1.93 -2.42 4.24
C ASN A 94 -1.22 -1.87 3.00
N ASN A 95 -0.18 -1.06 3.21
CA ASN A 95 0.59 -0.43 2.15
C ASN A 95 1.99 -1.04 1.98
N ALA A 96 2.55 -1.67 3.01
CA ALA A 96 3.85 -2.32 2.91
C ALA A 96 3.87 -3.37 1.78
N ALA A 97 4.86 -3.24 0.92
CA ALA A 97 5.11 -4.20 -0.15
C ALA A 97 6.56 -4.08 -0.64
N ILE A 98 7.08 -5.17 -1.13
CA ILE A 98 8.30 -5.17 -1.93
C ILE A 98 7.95 -5.33 -3.41
N ASP A 99 8.68 -4.62 -4.23
CA ASP A 99 8.73 -4.78 -5.67
C ASP A 99 10.19 -5.10 -6.00
N PRO A 100 10.55 -6.37 -6.11
CA PRO A 100 11.94 -6.76 -6.31
C PRO A 100 12.49 -6.06 -7.54
N LYS A 101 13.39 -5.11 -7.33
CA LYS A 101 14.15 -4.49 -8.42
C LYS A 101 15.41 -5.30 -8.61
N PHE A 102 15.61 -5.76 -9.80
CA PHE A 102 16.87 -6.37 -10.17
C PHE A 102 17.82 -5.22 -10.52
N ASP A 103 18.56 -4.78 -9.52
CA ASP A 103 19.60 -3.76 -9.65
C ASP A 103 20.79 -4.35 -10.43
N GLU A 104 21.30 -3.59 -11.38
CA GLU A 104 22.40 -3.99 -12.27
C GLU A 104 23.70 -4.33 -11.52
N THR A 105 23.88 -3.78 -10.29
CA THR A 105 25.10 -3.97 -9.51
C THR A 105 25.06 -5.19 -8.59
N ALA A 106 23.89 -5.59 -8.11
CA ALA A 106 23.74 -6.70 -7.16
C ALA A 106 23.31 -8.01 -7.83
N LEU A 107 22.88 -7.97 -9.09
CA LEU A 107 22.14 -9.03 -9.75
C LEU A 107 22.58 -9.28 -11.21
N ALA A 108 23.78 -8.86 -11.61
CA ALA A 108 24.32 -9.14 -12.94
C ALA A 108 24.22 -10.64 -13.34
N ASP A 109 24.11 -11.53 -12.36
CA ASP A 109 23.98 -12.98 -12.53
C ASP A 109 22.57 -13.53 -12.18
N ARG A 110 21.61 -12.69 -11.77
CA ARG A 110 20.25 -13.17 -11.47
C ARG A 110 19.35 -12.94 -12.67
N HIS A 111 19.01 -14.03 -13.32
CA HIS A 111 18.08 -14.05 -14.43
C HIS A 111 16.69 -13.53 -13.97
N THR A 112 16.16 -12.51 -14.65
CA THR A 112 14.83 -11.96 -14.38
C THR A 112 13.76 -12.70 -15.18
N SER A 113 14.16 -13.64 -16.05
CA SER A 113 13.24 -14.46 -16.82
C SER A 113 12.41 -15.35 -15.88
N PHE A 114 11.24 -15.70 -16.30
CA PHE A 114 10.35 -16.56 -15.51
C PHE A 114 10.97 -17.94 -15.25
N GLU A 115 11.67 -18.49 -16.24
CA GLU A 115 12.29 -19.82 -16.20
C GLU A 115 13.38 -19.92 -15.11
N GLU A 116 14.05 -18.81 -14.82
CA GLU A 116 15.17 -18.74 -13.87
C GLU A 116 14.81 -17.91 -12.61
N PHE A 117 13.52 -17.61 -12.39
CA PHE A 117 13.10 -16.75 -11.29
C PHE A 117 13.40 -17.42 -9.93
N PRO A 118 14.20 -16.80 -9.03
CA PRO A 118 14.62 -17.43 -7.78
C PRO A 118 13.44 -17.69 -6.83
N LEU A 119 13.35 -18.90 -6.30
CA LEU A 119 12.31 -19.29 -5.34
C LEU A 119 12.38 -18.45 -4.05
N GLU A 120 13.55 -18.03 -3.64
CA GLU A 120 13.76 -17.18 -2.46
C GLU A 120 13.10 -15.81 -2.64
N VAL A 121 13.25 -15.20 -3.81
CA VAL A 121 12.62 -13.91 -4.15
C VAL A 121 11.09 -14.05 -4.25
N TRP A 122 10.63 -15.17 -4.79
CA TRP A 122 9.21 -15.53 -4.79
C TRP A 122 8.65 -15.62 -3.36
N ASN A 123 9.31 -16.40 -2.50
CA ASN A 123 8.88 -16.61 -1.12
C ASN A 123 8.91 -15.31 -0.31
N GLU A 124 9.94 -14.47 -0.48
CA GLU A 124 10.03 -13.17 0.16
C GLU A 124 8.89 -12.25 -0.27
N SER A 125 8.58 -12.22 -1.57
CA SER A 125 7.45 -11.45 -2.10
C SER A 125 6.11 -11.90 -1.51
N LEU A 126 5.88 -13.21 -1.40
CA LEU A 126 4.69 -13.76 -0.75
C LEU A 126 4.65 -13.41 0.74
N ALA A 127 5.79 -13.53 1.43
CA ALA A 127 5.88 -13.24 2.85
C ALA A 127 5.51 -11.78 3.16
N VAL A 128 6.07 -10.82 2.43
CA VAL A 128 5.80 -9.40 2.66
C VAL A 128 4.44 -8.98 2.10
N ASN A 129 4.20 -9.21 0.80
CA ASN A 129 3.06 -8.59 0.10
C ASN A 129 1.72 -9.26 0.42
N LEU A 130 1.73 -10.50 0.87
CA LEU A 130 0.50 -11.28 1.12
C LEU A 130 0.40 -11.76 2.56
N THR A 131 1.40 -12.50 3.06
CA THR A 131 1.36 -13.02 4.44
C THR A 131 1.40 -11.88 5.46
N GLY A 132 2.24 -10.87 5.26
CA GLY A 132 2.29 -9.68 6.13
C GLY A 132 0.97 -8.91 6.17
N MET A 133 0.33 -8.72 5.01
CA MET A 133 -1.01 -8.14 4.91
C MET A 133 -2.05 -8.94 5.71
N PHE A 134 -2.03 -10.27 5.57
CA PHE A 134 -2.89 -11.17 6.34
C PHE A 134 -2.63 -11.04 7.85
N LEU A 135 -1.38 -11.04 8.30
CA LEU A 135 -1.02 -10.93 9.71
C LEU A 135 -1.47 -9.60 10.32
N CYS A 136 -1.31 -8.49 9.60
CA CYS A 136 -1.79 -7.18 10.02
C CYS A 136 -3.32 -7.15 10.14
N ALA A 137 -4.05 -7.67 9.14
CA ALA A 137 -5.51 -7.76 9.19
C ALA A 137 -5.97 -8.65 10.37
N GLN A 138 -5.29 -9.78 10.62
CA GLN A 138 -5.59 -10.66 11.75
C GLN A 138 -5.36 -9.97 13.10
N ALA A 139 -4.31 -9.17 13.23
CA ALA A 139 -3.97 -8.49 14.48
C ALA A 139 -4.98 -7.38 14.83
N VAL A 140 -5.44 -6.59 13.85
CA VAL A 140 -6.43 -5.52 14.08
C VAL A 140 -7.86 -6.04 14.23
N ALA A 141 -8.14 -7.29 13.84
CA ALA A 141 -9.50 -7.84 13.86
C ALA A 141 -10.14 -7.82 15.25
N LYS A 142 -9.40 -8.25 16.28
CA LYS A 142 -9.93 -8.28 17.66
C LYS A 142 -10.30 -6.89 18.18
N PRO A 143 -9.42 -5.88 18.17
CA PRO A 143 -9.78 -4.53 18.60
C PRO A 143 -10.92 -3.94 17.75
N MET A 144 -10.94 -4.12 16.43
CA MET A 144 -12.02 -3.63 15.56
C MET A 144 -13.37 -4.26 15.90
N LEU A 145 -13.41 -5.58 16.13
CA LEU A 145 -14.63 -6.28 16.56
C LEU A 145 -15.09 -5.82 17.95
N ALA A 146 -14.18 -5.65 18.90
CA ALA A 146 -14.49 -5.24 20.27
C ALA A 146 -15.07 -3.81 20.34
N GLN A 147 -14.60 -2.91 19.48
CA GLN A 147 -15.07 -1.52 19.39
C GLN A 147 -16.30 -1.31 18.47
N GLY A 148 -16.78 -2.38 17.80
CA GLY A 148 -17.98 -2.36 16.98
C GLY A 148 -17.80 -1.92 15.53
N GLY A 149 -16.57 -1.95 14.99
CA GLY A 149 -16.34 -1.64 13.57
C GLY A 149 -14.92 -1.21 13.25
N GLY A 150 -14.63 -1.06 11.96
CA GLY A 150 -13.35 -0.62 11.45
C GLY A 150 -13.31 -0.57 9.93
N VAL A 151 -12.18 -0.12 9.41
CA VAL A 151 -11.92 -0.06 7.97
C VAL A 151 -10.57 -0.68 7.66
N ILE A 152 -10.49 -1.49 6.61
CA ILE A 152 -9.23 -2.01 6.08
C ILE A 152 -9.11 -1.57 4.63
N VAL A 153 -7.99 -0.94 4.29
CA VAL A 153 -7.62 -0.57 2.92
C VAL A 153 -6.39 -1.37 2.53
N ASN A 154 -6.54 -2.25 1.55
CA ASN A 154 -5.47 -3.07 1.00
C ASN A 154 -4.93 -2.42 -0.27
N VAL A 155 -3.64 -2.03 -0.28
CA VAL A 155 -3.03 -1.38 -1.45
C VAL A 155 -2.57 -2.43 -2.45
N SER A 156 -3.14 -2.35 -3.66
CA SER A 156 -2.81 -3.18 -4.80
C SER A 156 -2.13 -2.37 -5.91
N SER A 157 -2.02 -2.93 -7.08
CA SER A 157 -1.41 -2.36 -8.28
C SER A 157 -2.27 -2.70 -9.49
N MET A 158 -2.23 -1.87 -10.53
CA MET A 158 -2.78 -2.20 -11.85
C MET A 158 -2.31 -3.57 -12.36
N TYR A 159 -1.09 -4.00 -11.96
CA TYR A 159 -0.58 -5.34 -12.26
C TYR A 159 -1.20 -6.46 -11.42
N GLY A 160 -2.12 -6.14 -10.53
CA GLY A 160 -3.05 -7.08 -9.93
C GLY A 160 -4.33 -7.28 -10.75
N LEU A 161 -4.62 -6.40 -11.70
CA LEU A 161 -5.80 -6.46 -12.59
C LEU A 161 -5.44 -6.93 -13.99
N VAL A 162 -4.29 -6.49 -14.51
CA VAL A 162 -3.79 -6.83 -15.85
C VAL A 162 -2.37 -7.33 -15.80
N GLY A 163 -1.96 -8.13 -16.77
CA GLY A 163 -0.56 -8.55 -16.94
C GLY A 163 0.34 -7.36 -17.27
N PRO A 164 1.59 -7.36 -16.80
CA PRO A 164 2.54 -6.32 -17.17
C PRO A 164 2.90 -6.41 -18.67
N ASP A 165 2.93 -5.26 -19.32
CA ASP A 165 3.54 -5.17 -20.64
C ASP A 165 5.06 -5.17 -20.48
N GLN A 166 5.67 -6.32 -20.74
CA GLN A 166 7.12 -6.49 -20.54
C GLN A 166 7.96 -5.60 -21.45
N ARG A 167 7.44 -5.13 -22.59
CA ARG A 167 8.13 -4.19 -23.51
C ARG A 167 8.46 -2.86 -22.85
N LEU A 168 7.78 -2.50 -21.75
CA LEU A 168 8.11 -1.29 -20.99
C LEU A 168 9.49 -1.35 -20.33
N TYR A 169 9.94 -2.55 -20.01
CA TYR A 169 11.18 -2.81 -19.28
C TYR A 169 12.38 -3.05 -20.20
N GLU A 170 12.16 -3.08 -21.52
CA GLU A 170 13.22 -3.19 -22.52
C GLU A 170 14.00 -1.89 -22.59
N GLU A 171 15.32 -1.97 -22.44
CA GLU A 171 16.26 -0.84 -22.66
C GLU A 171 17.31 -1.22 -23.70
N VAL A 172 17.53 -0.31 -24.66
CA VAL A 172 18.51 -0.53 -25.73
C VAL A 172 19.91 -0.68 -25.14
N GLY A 173 20.56 -1.79 -25.46
CA GLY A 173 21.93 -2.08 -25.00
C GLY A 173 22.04 -2.68 -23.61
N LYS A 174 20.92 -3.01 -22.96
CA LYS A 174 20.89 -3.72 -21.67
C LYS A 174 20.31 -5.12 -21.81
N SER A 175 20.60 -5.98 -20.83
CA SER A 175 19.95 -7.29 -20.70
C SER A 175 18.44 -7.11 -20.54
N ALA A 176 17.65 -8.06 -21.07
CA ALA A 176 16.20 -8.03 -20.92
C ALA A 176 15.81 -8.02 -19.44
N ALA A 177 15.07 -7.00 -19.04
CA ALA A 177 14.48 -6.90 -17.72
C ALA A 177 12.97 -7.18 -17.81
N PHE A 178 12.41 -7.83 -16.80
CA PHE A 178 10.99 -8.16 -16.75
C PHE A 178 10.39 -7.68 -15.43
N LYS A 179 9.11 -7.34 -15.45
CA LYS A 179 8.38 -7.17 -14.20
C LYS A 179 8.30 -8.51 -13.48
N PRO A 180 8.73 -8.61 -12.22
CA PRO A 180 8.74 -9.86 -11.47
C PRO A 180 7.37 -10.53 -11.41
N VAL A 181 7.31 -11.84 -11.68
CA VAL A 181 6.07 -12.63 -11.61
C VAL A 181 5.46 -12.58 -10.22
N SER A 182 6.28 -12.62 -9.16
CA SER A 182 5.82 -12.57 -7.77
C SER A 182 5.06 -11.29 -7.44
N TYR A 183 5.43 -10.15 -8.04
CA TYR A 183 4.73 -8.90 -7.83
C TYR A 183 3.30 -8.97 -8.39
N SER A 184 3.13 -9.38 -9.64
CA SER A 184 1.81 -9.49 -10.27
C SER A 184 0.92 -10.49 -9.54
N VAL A 185 1.45 -11.67 -9.17
CA VAL A 185 0.69 -12.70 -8.46
C VAL A 185 0.25 -12.20 -7.08
N THR A 186 1.16 -11.61 -6.30
CA THR A 186 0.81 -11.10 -4.96
C THR A 186 -0.21 -9.97 -5.03
N LYS A 187 -0.09 -9.06 -6.00
CA LYS A 187 -1.05 -7.96 -6.17
C LYS A 187 -2.41 -8.42 -6.69
N SER A 188 -2.48 -9.47 -7.51
CA SER A 188 -3.74 -10.11 -7.90
C SER A 188 -4.46 -10.77 -6.72
N ALA A 189 -3.72 -11.39 -5.80
CA ALA A 189 -4.28 -12.02 -4.62
C ALA A 189 -4.97 -11.04 -3.66
N VAL A 190 -4.58 -9.75 -3.67
CA VAL A 190 -5.16 -8.70 -2.80
C VAL A 190 -6.67 -8.57 -3.00
N SER A 191 -7.17 -8.62 -4.23
CA SER A 191 -8.61 -8.52 -4.50
C SER A 191 -9.39 -9.70 -3.91
N GLY A 192 -8.87 -10.92 -4.06
CA GLY A 192 -9.48 -12.12 -3.44
C GLY A 192 -9.50 -12.03 -1.92
N PHE A 193 -8.40 -11.60 -1.31
CA PHE A 193 -8.30 -11.41 0.14
C PHE A 193 -9.28 -10.33 0.64
N THR A 194 -9.38 -9.21 -0.07
CA THR A 194 -10.33 -8.13 0.23
C THR A 194 -11.78 -8.63 0.22
N LYS A 195 -12.19 -9.35 -0.83
CA LYS A 195 -13.55 -9.89 -0.94
C LYS A 195 -13.86 -10.91 0.15
N TYR A 196 -12.90 -11.79 0.46
CA TYR A 196 -13.06 -12.75 1.54
C TYR A 196 -13.32 -12.06 2.88
N LEU A 197 -12.49 -11.08 3.27
CA LEU A 197 -12.66 -10.38 4.54
C LEU A 197 -13.94 -9.55 4.60
N ALA A 198 -14.32 -8.90 3.50
CA ALA A 198 -15.56 -8.12 3.42
C ALA A 198 -16.80 -8.98 3.69
N THR A 199 -16.82 -10.20 3.16
CA THR A 199 -17.93 -11.15 3.40
C THR A 199 -17.83 -11.87 4.74
N TYR A 200 -16.62 -12.19 5.19
CA TYR A 200 -16.38 -12.83 6.49
C TYR A 200 -16.87 -11.98 7.67
N TRP A 201 -16.70 -10.66 7.58
CA TRP A 201 -17.18 -9.71 8.60
C TRP A 201 -18.54 -9.08 8.27
N ALA A 202 -19.36 -9.74 7.45
CA ALA A 202 -20.73 -9.29 7.19
C ALA A 202 -21.48 -9.05 8.50
N GLY A 203 -22.14 -7.89 8.62
CA GLY A 203 -22.88 -7.49 9.83
C GLY A 203 -22.01 -7.08 11.03
N LYS A 204 -20.68 -7.01 10.88
CA LYS A 204 -19.74 -6.61 11.96
C LYS A 204 -19.29 -5.15 11.86
N ASN A 205 -19.83 -4.38 10.92
CA ASN A 205 -19.44 -2.99 10.68
C ASN A 205 -17.93 -2.81 10.38
N ILE A 206 -17.31 -3.82 9.74
CA ILE A 206 -15.93 -3.76 9.25
C ILE A 206 -15.99 -3.75 7.73
N ARG A 207 -15.50 -2.65 7.13
CA ARG A 207 -15.39 -2.50 5.67
C ARG A 207 -13.99 -2.84 5.23
N VAL A 208 -13.87 -3.56 4.14
CA VAL A 208 -12.56 -3.93 3.55
C VAL A 208 -12.60 -3.63 2.06
N ASN A 209 -11.71 -2.76 1.59
CA ASN A 209 -11.64 -2.40 0.18
C ASN A 209 -10.19 -2.43 -0.32
N THR A 210 -10.04 -2.58 -1.62
CA THR A 210 -8.75 -2.46 -2.31
C THR A 210 -8.60 -1.04 -2.86
N LEU A 211 -7.39 -0.52 -2.79
CA LEU A 211 -6.94 0.67 -3.52
C LEU A 211 -5.90 0.23 -4.54
N THR A 212 -6.30 0.18 -5.81
CA THR A 212 -5.43 -0.23 -6.92
C THR A 212 -4.78 0.97 -7.57
N LEU A 213 -3.44 0.97 -7.59
CA LEU A 213 -2.63 2.09 -8.03
C LEU A 213 -2.01 1.84 -9.41
N GLY A 214 -1.92 2.90 -10.20
CA GLY A 214 -1.03 2.98 -11.36
C GLY A 214 0.43 3.18 -10.97
N GLY A 215 1.30 3.38 -11.97
CA GLY A 215 2.73 3.62 -11.74
C GLY A 215 3.01 5.01 -11.20
N VAL A 216 3.84 5.07 -10.17
CA VAL A 216 4.32 6.31 -9.53
C VAL A 216 5.64 6.73 -10.14
N GLU A 217 5.75 7.99 -10.57
CA GLU A 217 7.02 8.56 -11.02
C GLU A 217 7.97 8.72 -9.84
N HIS A 218 9.18 8.18 -10.00
CA HIS A 218 10.24 8.29 -9.00
C HIS A 218 11.61 8.36 -9.68
N GLN A 219 12.28 7.22 -9.87
CA GLN A 219 13.64 7.15 -10.40
C GLN A 219 13.72 6.38 -11.73
N GLN A 220 12.61 6.18 -12.43
CA GLN A 220 12.58 5.47 -13.69
C GLN A 220 13.33 6.25 -14.79
N SER A 221 13.94 5.53 -15.75
CA SER A 221 14.59 6.12 -16.91
C SER A 221 13.60 6.93 -17.77
N ALA A 222 14.10 7.90 -18.51
CA ALA A 222 13.27 8.71 -19.42
C ALA A 222 12.53 7.83 -20.43
N GLY A 223 13.21 6.84 -21.02
CA GLY A 223 12.60 5.91 -21.97
C GLY A 223 11.47 5.06 -21.36
N PHE A 224 11.62 4.63 -20.10
CA PHE A 224 10.53 3.94 -19.40
C PHE A 224 9.34 4.88 -19.22
N ARG A 225 9.56 6.12 -18.75
CA ARG A 225 8.50 7.10 -18.53
C ARG A 225 7.75 7.43 -19.80
N GLU A 226 8.43 7.59 -20.92
CA GLU A 226 7.83 7.84 -22.23
C GLU A 226 6.94 6.67 -22.68
N ARG A 227 7.43 5.43 -22.60
CA ARG A 227 6.65 4.25 -22.95
C ARG A 227 5.44 4.06 -22.04
N TYR A 228 5.61 4.34 -20.73
CA TYR A 228 4.52 4.29 -19.77
C TYR A 228 3.46 5.34 -20.08
N ALA A 229 3.87 6.58 -20.32
CA ALA A 229 2.99 7.71 -20.67
C ALA A 229 2.16 7.43 -21.94
N ALA A 230 2.80 6.85 -22.97
CA ALA A 230 2.13 6.48 -24.22
C ALA A 230 0.99 5.46 -24.05
N ARG A 231 1.02 4.66 -22.99
CA ARG A 231 -0.03 3.68 -22.64
C ARG A 231 -1.05 4.21 -21.64
N THR A 232 -0.79 5.33 -21.01
CA THR A 232 -1.67 5.90 -19.99
C THR A 232 -2.56 6.95 -20.62
N PRO A 233 -3.91 6.87 -20.57
CA PRO A 233 -4.81 7.89 -21.09
C PRO A 233 -4.50 9.30 -20.59
N LEU A 234 -4.08 9.47 -19.33
CA LEU A 234 -3.64 10.76 -18.80
C LEU A 234 -2.24 11.18 -19.28
N GLY A 235 -1.56 10.39 -20.11
CA GLY A 235 -0.29 10.73 -20.75
C GLY A 235 0.91 10.86 -19.82
N ARG A 236 0.86 10.32 -18.60
CA ARG A 236 1.94 10.41 -17.61
C ARG A 236 1.84 9.37 -16.50
N MET A 237 2.91 9.19 -15.77
CA MET A 237 2.89 8.52 -14.48
C MET A 237 2.25 9.43 -13.42
N ALA A 238 1.80 8.85 -12.31
CA ALA A 238 1.26 9.62 -11.19
C ALA A 238 2.39 10.19 -10.33
N ARG A 239 2.14 11.35 -9.73
CA ARG A 239 2.92 11.83 -8.59
C ARG A 239 2.57 11.01 -7.35
N SER A 240 3.47 10.93 -6.38
CA SER A 240 3.28 10.13 -5.16
C SER A 240 2.12 10.62 -4.26
N ASP A 241 1.70 11.87 -4.39
CA ASP A 241 0.62 12.48 -3.61
C ASP A 241 -0.79 12.26 -4.22
N GLU A 242 -0.88 11.84 -5.49
CA GLU A 242 -2.16 11.77 -6.21
C GLU A 242 -3.09 10.63 -5.73
N TYR A 243 -2.59 9.71 -4.93
CA TYR A 243 -3.38 8.63 -4.33
C TYR A 243 -3.97 8.97 -2.96
N CYS A 244 -3.53 10.09 -2.35
CA CYS A 244 -3.95 10.46 -1.00
C CYS A 244 -5.47 10.69 -0.89
N GLY A 245 -6.07 11.35 -1.88
CA GLY A 245 -7.52 11.58 -1.89
C GLY A 245 -8.35 10.30 -1.91
N ALA A 246 -7.93 9.31 -2.71
CA ALA A 246 -8.58 8.01 -2.77
C ALA A 246 -8.41 7.21 -1.45
N LEU A 247 -7.24 7.27 -0.84
CA LEU A 247 -7.01 6.67 0.48
C LEU A 247 -7.93 7.30 1.53
N LEU A 248 -8.01 8.63 1.62
CA LEU A 248 -8.87 9.35 2.57
C LEU A 248 -10.35 9.02 2.35
N PHE A 249 -10.80 8.91 1.09
CA PHE A 249 -12.15 8.47 0.76
C PHE A 249 -12.43 7.07 1.30
N LEU A 250 -11.57 6.08 1.04
CA LEU A 250 -11.76 4.70 1.51
C LEU A 250 -11.69 4.59 3.03
N ALA A 251 -10.81 5.34 3.68
CA ALA A 251 -10.59 5.33 5.13
C ALA A 251 -11.72 6.02 5.91
N SER A 252 -12.51 6.89 5.27
CA SER A 252 -13.54 7.71 5.92
C SER A 252 -14.96 7.17 5.71
N ASP A 253 -15.93 7.83 6.34
CA ASP A 253 -17.35 7.53 6.19
C ASP A 253 -17.93 7.95 4.82
N ALA A 254 -17.15 8.70 4.00
CA ALA A 254 -17.51 9.00 2.61
C ALA A 254 -17.68 7.72 1.76
N SER A 255 -17.05 6.62 2.15
CA SER A 255 -17.20 5.30 1.53
C SER A 255 -18.02 4.32 2.38
N SER A 256 -18.95 4.82 3.22
CA SER A 256 -19.72 4.00 4.19
C SER A 256 -20.54 2.87 3.56
N TYR A 257 -20.92 2.99 2.29
CA TYR A 257 -21.65 1.94 1.55
C TYR A 257 -20.73 1.12 0.62
N MET A 258 -19.42 1.13 0.87
CA MET A 258 -18.42 0.45 0.04
C MET A 258 -17.65 -0.59 0.85
N THR A 259 -17.77 -1.86 0.48
CA THR A 259 -16.98 -2.98 1.01
C THR A 259 -16.80 -4.06 -0.06
N GLY A 260 -15.68 -4.78 -0.06
CA GLY A 260 -15.35 -5.80 -1.05
C GLY A 260 -15.02 -5.26 -2.45
N SER A 261 -14.89 -3.94 -2.58
CA SER A 261 -14.70 -3.25 -3.85
C SER A 261 -13.24 -2.91 -4.10
N ASP A 262 -12.94 -2.60 -5.36
CA ASP A 262 -11.63 -2.11 -5.80
C ASP A 262 -11.79 -0.69 -6.36
N LEU A 263 -11.09 0.28 -5.76
CA LEU A 263 -11.00 1.64 -6.24
C LEU A 263 -9.73 1.79 -7.07
N VAL A 264 -9.89 1.83 -8.39
CA VAL A 264 -8.77 1.92 -9.33
C VAL A 264 -8.41 3.38 -9.58
N VAL A 265 -7.13 3.71 -9.37
CA VAL A 265 -6.54 5.03 -9.60
C VAL A 265 -5.24 4.84 -10.38
N ASP A 266 -5.32 4.72 -11.68
CA ASP A 266 -4.23 4.30 -12.55
C ASP A 266 -4.02 5.19 -13.79
N GLY A 267 -4.68 6.34 -13.85
CA GLY A 267 -4.62 7.25 -14.99
C GLY A 267 -5.30 6.72 -16.25
N GLY A 268 -6.13 5.67 -16.09
CA GLY A 268 -6.82 5.00 -17.19
C GLY A 268 -6.03 3.83 -17.81
N TRP A 269 -4.91 3.43 -17.21
CA TRP A 269 -4.07 2.33 -17.72
C TRP A 269 -4.85 1.06 -18.02
N THR A 270 -5.79 0.68 -17.15
CA THR A 270 -6.59 -0.54 -17.28
C THR A 270 -7.91 -0.36 -18.02
N ALA A 271 -8.16 0.80 -18.61
CA ALA A 271 -9.41 1.10 -19.31
C ALA A 271 -9.47 0.57 -20.76
N TRP A 272 -8.33 0.13 -21.32
CA TRP A 272 -8.20 -0.43 -22.70
C TRP A 272 -7.28 -1.63 -22.77
#